data_b8b1f0b99a69f173bb11a9e49fd421ae
#
_entry.id   b8b1f0b99a69f173bb11a9e49fd421ae
#
_cell.length_a   1.000
_cell.length_b   1.000
_cell.length_c   1.000
_cell.angle_alpha   90.00
_cell.angle_beta   90.00
_cell.angle_gamma   90.00
#
_symmetry.space_group_name_H-M   'P 1'
#
loop_
_entity.id
_entity.type
_entity.pdbx_description
1 polymer ?
#
loop_
_entity_poly.entity_id
_entity_poly.type
_entity_poly.pdbx_seq_one_letter_code
_entity_poly.pdbx_strand_id
1 'polypeptide(L)'
;MSRLRIVTFNIAHGRGLMPISGLASRRQLHARLQKIARLIVRLKPDIVALQEIDENSRWAGSFDHLEYLREHAGFPHAIFGVNNRRTGRVHLNYGNALLSRHPILEWENIAFGQRQLGEKGFLFAEIDLHGRRVPIVNLHLHFASRDHRFRQLLRLTDYLEEKQRQRQVHWHVPPILCGDLNNPSHRPDATASLFDYFSRHGSYTLHPASGVNTYPSPWPRRALDFVFLPPYCIRARCRVIRTLLSDHRPVLVEFSIA
;
A
#
# COMPACT_ATOMS: atom_id res chain seq x y z
N MET A 1 22.95 10.07 8.26
CA MET A 1 21.66 9.93 7.55
C MET A 1 21.24 8.47 7.66
N SER A 2 20.10 8.20 8.28
CA SER A 2 19.56 6.85 8.39
C SER A 2 18.98 6.42 7.01
N ARG A 3 19.24 5.17 6.65
CA ARG A 3 18.73 4.55 5.44
C ARG A 3 17.41 3.87 5.79
N LEU A 4 16.36 4.18 5.06
CA LEU A 4 15.02 3.66 5.26
C LEU A 4 14.59 2.79 4.07
N ARG A 5 13.74 1.81 4.35
CA ARG A 5 13.18 0.88 3.36
C ARG A 5 11.67 0.84 3.48
N ILE A 6 10.99 1.14 2.39
CA ILE A 6 9.56 0.94 2.27
C ILE A 6 9.26 -0.17 1.26
N VAL A 7 8.30 -1.04 1.60
CA VAL A 7 7.76 -2.05 0.69
C VAL A 7 6.29 -1.77 0.48
N THR A 8 5.83 -1.69 -0.77
CA THR A 8 4.40 -1.81 -1.09
C THR A 8 4.12 -3.16 -1.71
N PHE A 9 3.04 -3.82 -1.28
CA PHE A 9 2.71 -5.16 -1.72
C PHE A 9 1.19 -5.44 -1.65
N ASN A 10 0.54 -5.56 -2.80
CA ASN A 10 -0.79 -6.15 -2.89
C ASN A 10 -0.66 -7.68 -2.69
N ILE A 11 -1.18 -8.19 -1.57
CA ILE A 11 -1.05 -9.62 -1.20
C ILE A 11 -2.19 -10.49 -1.71
N ALA A 12 -3.13 -9.91 -2.47
CA ALA A 12 -4.24 -10.62 -3.09
C ALA A 12 -4.98 -11.54 -2.09
N HIS A 13 -5.36 -11.03 -0.93
CA HIS A 13 -6.08 -11.79 0.12
C HIS A 13 -5.34 -13.07 0.59
N GLY A 14 -4.03 -13.15 0.38
CA GLY A 14 -3.25 -14.35 0.64
C GLY A 14 -3.52 -15.52 -0.32
N ARG A 15 -4.32 -15.31 -1.40
CA ARG A 15 -4.70 -16.38 -2.35
C ARG A 15 -3.56 -16.83 -3.27
N GLY A 16 -2.44 -16.07 -3.32
CA GLY A 16 -1.34 -16.34 -4.24
C GLY A 16 -1.76 -16.13 -5.68
N LEU A 17 -1.49 -17.08 -6.54
CA LEU A 17 -1.88 -17.04 -7.97
C LEU A 17 -3.26 -17.67 -8.25
N MET A 18 -4.03 -18.04 -7.23
CA MET A 18 -5.39 -18.54 -7.44
C MET A 18 -6.28 -17.43 -8.02
N PRO A 19 -7.12 -17.73 -9.01
CA PRO A 19 -7.90 -16.71 -9.72
C PRO A 19 -8.98 -16.05 -8.85
N ILE A 20 -9.49 -16.77 -7.84
CA ILE A 20 -10.62 -16.33 -7.02
C ILE A 20 -10.29 -16.57 -5.54
N SER A 21 -10.65 -15.59 -4.68
CA SER A 21 -10.59 -15.75 -3.23
C SER A 21 -11.63 -16.78 -2.75
N GLY A 22 -11.33 -17.50 -1.66
CA GLY A 22 -12.21 -18.52 -1.12
C GLY A 22 -11.94 -19.95 -1.61
N LEU A 23 -11.09 -20.14 -2.63
CA LEU A 23 -10.69 -21.48 -3.10
C LEU A 23 -9.57 -22.09 -2.25
N ALA A 24 -8.81 -21.28 -1.54
CA ALA A 24 -7.73 -21.77 -0.68
C ALA A 24 -8.27 -22.21 0.68
N SER A 25 -7.81 -23.36 1.16
CA SER A 25 -8.06 -23.78 2.54
C SER A 25 -7.34 -22.85 3.54
N ARG A 26 -7.84 -22.79 4.78
CA ARG A 26 -7.20 -22.03 5.86
C ARG A 26 -5.73 -22.41 6.04
N ARG A 27 -5.41 -23.72 5.98
CA ARG A 27 -4.01 -24.21 6.05
C ARG A 27 -3.13 -23.67 4.92
N GLN A 28 -3.65 -23.61 3.69
CA GLN A 28 -2.92 -23.05 2.56
C GLN A 28 -2.70 -21.55 2.70
N LEU A 29 -3.70 -20.82 3.21
CA LEU A 29 -3.59 -19.39 3.49
C LEU A 29 -2.53 -19.11 4.55
N HIS A 30 -2.55 -19.82 5.68
CA HIS A 30 -1.51 -19.73 6.72
C HIS A 30 -0.11 -20.00 6.14
N ALA A 31 0.05 -21.07 5.36
CA ALA A 31 1.34 -21.40 4.75
C ALA A 31 1.85 -20.33 3.78
N ARG A 32 0.94 -19.65 3.05
CA ARG A 32 1.30 -18.55 2.16
C ARG A 32 1.66 -17.29 2.94
N LEU A 33 0.85 -16.91 3.94
CA LEU A 33 1.17 -15.76 4.80
C LEU A 33 2.50 -15.95 5.54
N GLN A 34 2.81 -17.17 5.99
CA GLN A 34 4.12 -17.48 6.55
C GLN A 34 5.27 -17.23 5.55
N LYS A 35 5.08 -17.61 4.29
CA LYS A 35 6.06 -17.31 3.23
C LYS A 35 6.16 -15.80 2.95
N ILE A 36 5.04 -15.07 2.99
CA ILE A 36 5.02 -13.60 2.87
C ILE A 36 5.77 -12.98 4.04
N ALA A 37 5.52 -13.39 5.28
CA ALA A 37 6.24 -12.93 6.45
C ALA A 37 7.75 -13.17 6.32
N ARG A 38 8.18 -14.37 5.90
CA ARG A 38 9.60 -14.67 5.65
C ARG A 38 10.20 -13.81 4.53
N LEU A 39 9.42 -13.47 3.50
CA LEU A 39 9.86 -12.54 2.45
C LEU A 39 10.08 -11.15 3.04
N ILE A 40 9.13 -10.63 3.82
CA ILE A 40 9.23 -9.34 4.50
C ILE A 40 10.47 -9.31 5.40
N VAL A 41 10.67 -10.33 6.24
CA VAL A 41 11.87 -10.43 7.11
C VAL A 41 13.17 -10.35 6.30
N ARG A 42 13.26 -11.03 5.15
CA ARG A 42 14.45 -11.01 4.27
C ARG A 42 14.69 -9.65 3.64
N LEU A 43 13.63 -8.90 3.30
CA LEU A 43 13.73 -7.57 2.71
C LEU A 43 14.13 -6.51 3.73
N LYS A 44 13.95 -6.78 5.02
CA LYS A 44 14.25 -5.88 6.15
C LYS A 44 13.68 -4.48 5.97
N PRO A 45 12.37 -4.33 5.66
CA PRO A 45 11.78 -3.00 5.52
C PRO A 45 11.55 -2.38 6.89
N ASP A 46 11.57 -1.04 6.92
CA ASP A 46 11.14 -0.24 8.05
C ASP A 46 9.61 -0.08 8.05
N ILE A 47 9.04 0.00 6.84
CA ILE A 47 7.61 0.19 6.60
C ILE A 47 7.14 -0.78 5.51
N VAL A 48 5.98 -1.42 5.74
CA VAL A 48 5.30 -2.24 4.73
C VAL A 48 3.89 -1.73 4.52
N ALA A 49 3.58 -1.31 3.30
CA ALA A 49 2.24 -0.93 2.86
C ALA A 49 1.59 -2.12 2.14
N LEU A 50 0.52 -2.64 2.73
CA LEU A 50 -0.20 -3.82 2.22
C LEU A 50 -1.55 -3.42 1.64
N GLN A 51 -1.93 -4.04 0.52
CA GLN A 51 -3.24 -3.93 -0.08
C GLN A 51 -3.87 -5.33 -0.20
N GLU A 52 -5.18 -5.38 -0.26
CA GLU A 52 -5.98 -6.62 -0.27
C GLU A 52 -5.60 -7.56 0.90
N ILE A 53 -5.59 -6.99 2.10
CA ILE A 53 -5.36 -7.72 3.34
C ILE A 53 -6.69 -7.88 4.10
N ASP A 54 -6.88 -9.00 4.75
CA ASP A 54 -8.11 -9.38 5.43
C ASP A 54 -7.96 -9.41 6.95
N GLU A 55 -9.04 -8.98 7.63
CA GLU A 55 -9.25 -9.21 9.05
C GLU A 55 -10.49 -10.10 9.21
N ASN A 56 -10.28 -11.39 9.50
CA ASN A 56 -11.34 -12.39 9.73
C ASN A 56 -12.31 -12.64 8.56
N SER A 57 -11.99 -12.27 7.31
CA SER A 57 -12.85 -12.57 6.17
C SER A 57 -13.01 -14.08 5.96
N ARG A 58 -14.26 -14.53 5.72
CA ARG A 58 -14.56 -15.95 5.51
C ARG A 58 -13.80 -16.53 4.31
N TRP A 59 -13.74 -15.80 3.21
CA TRP A 59 -13.02 -16.25 1.99
C TRP A 59 -11.51 -16.32 2.17
N ALA A 60 -10.98 -15.65 3.20
CA ALA A 60 -9.57 -15.57 3.54
C ALA A 60 -9.21 -16.39 4.80
N GLY A 61 -10.05 -17.39 5.14
CA GLY A 61 -9.76 -18.37 6.18
C GLY A 61 -10.19 -17.97 7.59
N SER A 62 -10.94 -16.88 7.76
CA SER A 62 -11.49 -16.42 9.05
C SER A 62 -10.43 -16.26 10.14
N PHE A 63 -9.35 -15.56 9.84
CA PHE A 63 -8.33 -15.13 10.80
C PHE A 63 -7.73 -13.78 10.38
N ASP A 64 -7.08 -13.11 11.32
CA ASP A 64 -6.46 -11.82 11.09
C ASP A 64 -5.11 -11.99 10.37
N HIS A 65 -5.08 -11.59 9.10
CA HIS A 65 -3.87 -11.62 8.27
C HIS A 65 -2.84 -10.58 8.71
N LEU A 66 -3.29 -9.39 9.17
CA LEU A 66 -2.40 -8.33 9.59
C LEU A 66 -1.68 -8.71 10.88
N GLU A 67 -2.43 -9.18 11.88
CA GLU A 67 -1.85 -9.62 13.13
C GLU A 67 -0.88 -10.79 12.92
N TYR A 68 -1.28 -11.76 12.08
CA TYR A 68 -0.40 -12.86 11.69
C TYR A 68 0.93 -12.35 11.08
N LEU A 69 0.88 -11.40 10.14
CA LEU A 69 2.08 -10.85 9.52
C LEU A 69 2.89 -9.99 10.50
N ARG A 70 2.22 -9.20 11.36
CA ARG A 70 2.85 -8.39 12.40
C ARG A 70 3.74 -9.24 13.30
N GLU A 71 3.18 -10.32 13.85
CA GLU A 71 3.87 -11.24 14.75
C GLU A 71 5.03 -11.97 14.04
N HIS A 72 4.74 -12.61 12.89
CA HIS A 72 5.71 -13.47 12.21
C HIS A 72 6.80 -12.70 11.46
N ALA A 73 6.60 -11.41 11.16
CA ALA A 73 7.62 -10.54 10.59
C ALA A 73 8.27 -9.61 11.65
N GLY A 74 7.81 -9.65 12.89
CA GLY A 74 8.41 -8.94 14.03
C GLY A 74 8.26 -7.43 13.94
N PHE A 75 7.05 -6.93 13.61
CA PHE A 75 6.75 -5.50 13.61
C PHE A 75 6.11 -5.07 14.93
N PRO A 76 6.61 -4.01 15.58
CA PRO A 76 6.01 -3.48 16.81
C PRO A 76 4.68 -2.77 16.56
N HIS A 77 4.51 -2.13 15.39
CA HIS A 77 3.34 -1.31 15.08
C HIS A 77 2.64 -1.79 13.83
N ALA A 78 1.31 -1.83 13.87
CA ALA A 78 0.45 -2.16 12.75
C ALA A 78 -0.86 -1.36 12.81
N ILE A 79 -1.40 -0.97 11.65
CA ILE A 79 -2.71 -0.35 11.52
C ILE A 79 -3.46 -0.96 10.34
N PHE A 80 -4.78 -1.10 10.50
CA PHE A 80 -5.67 -1.68 9.51
C PHE A 80 -6.76 -0.70 9.08
N GLY A 81 -6.81 -0.41 7.79
CA GLY A 81 -7.83 0.44 7.17
C GLY A 81 -8.86 -0.38 6.41
N VAL A 82 -10.09 -0.38 6.92
CA VAL A 82 -11.21 -1.12 6.32
C VAL A 82 -11.77 -0.38 5.12
N ASN A 83 -11.62 -0.94 3.93
CA ASN A 83 -12.25 -0.43 2.71
C ASN A 83 -13.57 -1.15 2.42
N ASN A 84 -13.69 -2.40 2.82
CA ASN A 84 -14.88 -3.22 2.61
C ASN A 84 -15.27 -3.94 3.90
N ARG A 85 -16.53 -3.83 4.27
CA ARG A 85 -17.10 -4.55 5.41
C ARG A 85 -18.47 -5.10 5.07
N ARG A 86 -18.62 -6.40 5.19
CA ARG A 86 -19.89 -7.10 5.07
C ARG A 86 -20.10 -7.97 6.30
N THR A 87 -21.25 -7.82 6.96
CA THR A 87 -21.66 -8.63 8.10
C THR A 87 -22.61 -9.76 7.67
N GLY A 88 -22.86 -10.72 8.56
CA GLY A 88 -23.76 -11.84 8.33
C GLY A 88 -23.03 -13.16 8.01
N ARG A 89 -23.74 -14.12 7.42
CA ARG A 89 -23.22 -15.49 7.16
C ARG A 89 -21.94 -15.53 6.33
N VAL A 90 -21.77 -14.58 5.44
CA VAL A 90 -20.54 -14.38 4.65
C VAL A 90 -19.98 -13.03 5.03
N HIS A 91 -19.32 -12.98 6.19
CA HIS A 91 -18.65 -11.76 6.61
C HIS A 91 -17.33 -11.57 5.83
N LEU A 92 -17.09 -10.34 5.44
CA LEU A 92 -15.89 -9.89 4.78
C LEU A 92 -15.42 -8.62 5.47
N ASN A 93 -14.14 -8.52 5.72
CA ASN A 93 -13.51 -7.32 6.25
C ASN A 93 -12.10 -7.24 5.69
N TYR A 94 -11.89 -6.37 4.73
CA TYR A 94 -10.59 -6.23 4.07
C TYR A 94 -10.32 -4.80 3.64
N GLY A 95 -9.07 -4.52 3.40
CA GLY A 95 -8.64 -3.18 3.01
C GLY A 95 -7.15 -3.04 2.82
N ASN A 96 -6.62 -1.95 3.35
CA ASN A 96 -5.20 -1.62 3.33
C ASN A 96 -4.63 -1.70 4.74
N ALA A 97 -3.32 -1.96 4.86
CA ALA A 97 -2.65 -1.96 6.15
C ALA A 97 -1.24 -1.38 6.06
N LEU A 98 -0.73 -0.93 7.20
CA LEU A 98 0.67 -0.59 7.36
C LEU A 98 1.26 -1.40 8.52
N LEU A 99 2.47 -1.93 8.28
CA LEU A 99 3.37 -2.42 9.34
C LEU A 99 4.52 -1.43 9.46
N SER A 100 4.92 -1.07 10.66
CA SER A 100 6.01 -0.13 10.90
C SER A 100 6.93 -0.59 12.02
N ARG A 101 8.24 -0.40 11.82
CA ARG A 101 9.24 -0.52 12.90
C ARG A 101 9.31 0.72 13.76
N HIS A 102 8.75 1.82 13.28
CA HIS A 102 8.73 3.12 13.94
C HIS A 102 7.34 3.43 14.48
N PRO A 103 7.22 4.25 15.56
CA PRO A 103 5.92 4.62 16.11
C PRO A 103 5.00 5.25 15.08
N ILE A 104 3.73 4.84 15.07
CA ILE A 104 2.66 5.46 14.29
C ILE A 104 1.95 6.45 15.21
N LEU A 105 2.10 7.74 14.91
CA LEU A 105 1.62 8.83 15.77
C LEU A 105 0.14 9.14 15.55
N GLU A 106 -0.29 9.08 14.30
CA GLU A 106 -1.65 9.36 13.87
C GLU A 106 -1.96 8.55 12.61
N TRP A 107 -3.22 8.19 12.42
CA TRP A 107 -3.67 7.54 11.20
C TRP A 107 -5.16 7.72 10.96
N GLU A 108 -5.55 7.68 9.69
CA GLU A 108 -6.92 7.70 9.24
C GLU A 108 -7.11 6.76 8.05
N ASN A 109 -8.27 6.11 7.97
CA ASN A 109 -8.66 5.31 6.83
C ASN A 109 -9.82 5.93 6.08
N ILE A 110 -9.66 6.15 4.80
CA ILE A 110 -10.66 6.74 3.91
C ILE A 110 -11.06 5.71 2.85
N ALA A 111 -12.20 5.07 3.02
CA ALA A 111 -12.83 4.28 1.97
C ALA A 111 -13.44 5.22 0.92
N PHE A 112 -13.28 4.90 -0.37
CA PHE A 112 -13.76 5.79 -1.44
C PHE A 112 -15.29 5.75 -1.62
N GLY A 113 -15.98 4.72 -1.15
CA GLY A 113 -17.42 4.56 -1.26
C GLY A 113 -18.05 4.09 0.06
N GLN A 114 -19.15 3.34 -0.07
CA GLN A 114 -19.97 2.88 1.06
C GLN A 114 -19.51 1.55 1.68
N ARG A 115 -18.24 1.20 1.52
CA ARG A 115 -17.64 -0.08 2.00
C ARG A 115 -18.29 -1.33 1.40
N GLN A 116 -18.78 -1.23 0.17
CA GLN A 116 -19.35 -2.34 -0.59
C GLN A 116 -18.25 -3.26 -1.15
N LEU A 117 -18.65 -4.43 -1.64
CA LEU A 117 -17.73 -5.41 -2.23
C LEU A 117 -16.94 -4.78 -3.40
N GLY A 118 -15.62 -4.95 -3.38
CA GLY A 118 -14.72 -4.37 -4.38
C GLY A 118 -14.31 -2.92 -4.12
N GLU A 119 -14.84 -2.28 -3.07
CA GLU A 119 -14.48 -0.91 -2.71
C GLU A 119 -13.00 -0.80 -2.35
N LYS A 120 -12.44 0.34 -2.71
CA LYS A 120 -11.05 0.69 -2.51
C LYS A 120 -10.94 1.90 -1.58
N GLY A 121 -9.71 2.29 -1.23
CA GLY A 121 -9.48 3.41 -0.34
C GLY A 121 -8.01 3.71 -0.16
N PHE A 122 -7.73 4.61 0.76
CA PHE A 122 -6.37 4.86 1.21
C PHE A 122 -6.29 4.93 2.73
N LEU A 123 -5.10 4.61 3.22
CA LEU A 123 -4.71 4.70 4.61
C LEU A 123 -3.65 5.79 4.72
N PHE A 124 -3.96 6.85 5.46
CA PHE A 124 -3.02 7.89 5.83
C PHE A 124 -2.42 7.58 7.20
N ALA A 125 -1.12 7.74 7.36
CA ALA A 125 -0.45 7.61 8.65
C ALA A 125 0.69 8.61 8.78
N GLU A 126 0.93 9.12 9.98
CA GLU A 126 2.15 9.82 10.35
C GLU A 126 3.05 8.92 11.17
N ILE A 127 4.25 8.72 10.69
CA ILE A 127 5.24 7.85 11.31
C ILE A 127 6.38 8.71 11.88
N ASP A 128 6.77 8.42 13.11
CA ASP A 128 7.94 9.03 13.72
C ASP A 128 9.21 8.37 13.16
N LEU A 129 9.86 9.04 12.24
CA LEU A 129 11.15 8.62 11.72
C LEU A 129 12.27 9.41 12.41
N HIS A 130 12.72 8.93 13.59
CA HIS A 130 13.79 9.53 14.39
C HIS A 130 13.49 10.98 14.81
N GLY A 131 12.30 11.23 15.34
CA GLY A 131 11.82 12.55 15.80
C GLY A 131 11.22 13.42 14.69
N ARG A 132 11.21 12.95 13.44
CA ARG A 132 10.57 13.62 12.31
C ARG A 132 9.24 12.95 11.97
N ARG A 133 8.16 13.69 12.02
CA ARG A 133 6.85 13.22 11.53
C ARG A 133 6.84 13.14 10.02
N VAL A 134 6.71 11.95 9.48
CA VAL A 134 6.65 11.70 8.03
C VAL A 134 5.30 11.13 7.66
N PRO A 135 4.50 11.86 6.85
CA PRO A 135 3.21 11.36 6.39
C PRO A 135 3.40 10.31 5.29
N ILE A 136 2.64 9.22 5.40
CA ILE A 136 2.64 8.11 4.44
C ILE A 136 1.20 7.84 4.02
N VAL A 137 1.00 7.66 2.73
CA VAL A 137 -0.29 7.25 2.14
C VAL A 137 -0.13 5.89 1.49
N ASN A 138 -0.90 4.92 1.96
CA ASN A 138 -1.06 3.62 1.32
C ASN A 138 -2.37 3.61 0.52
N LEU A 139 -2.27 3.67 -0.79
CA LEU A 139 -3.38 3.84 -1.73
C LEU A 139 -3.70 2.55 -2.46
N HIS A 140 -5.00 2.27 -2.66
CA HIS A 140 -5.47 1.25 -3.59
C HIS A 140 -6.63 1.82 -4.43
N LEU A 141 -6.43 1.92 -5.74
CA LEU A 141 -7.42 2.49 -6.68
C LEU A 141 -8.25 1.40 -7.36
N HIS A 142 -9.35 1.82 -7.97
CA HIS A 142 -10.28 0.95 -8.67
C HIS A 142 -9.64 0.29 -9.92
N PHE A 143 -9.82 -1.03 -10.07
CA PHE A 143 -9.11 -1.82 -11.08
C PHE A 143 -9.64 -1.65 -12.52
N ALA A 144 -10.95 -1.43 -12.72
CA ALA A 144 -11.56 -1.49 -14.04
C ALA A 144 -11.85 -0.12 -14.67
N SER A 145 -12.29 0.88 -13.88
CA SER A 145 -12.80 2.15 -14.40
C SER A 145 -11.81 3.29 -14.22
N ARG A 146 -11.44 3.93 -15.35
CA ARG A 146 -10.64 5.16 -15.36
C ARG A 146 -11.35 6.29 -14.61
N ASP A 147 -12.65 6.51 -14.87
CA ASP A 147 -13.41 7.59 -14.25
C ASP A 147 -13.56 7.41 -12.75
N HIS A 148 -13.67 6.15 -12.27
CA HIS A 148 -13.63 5.85 -10.85
C HIS A 148 -12.28 6.21 -10.25
N ARG A 149 -11.16 5.86 -10.90
CA ARG A 149 -9.81 6.24 -10.42
C ARG A 149 -9.64 7.75 -10.34
N PHE A 150 -10.10 8.52 -11.33
CA PHE A 150 -10.03 9.97 -11.28
C PHE A 150 -10.84 10.55 -10.11
N ARG A 151 -12.08 10.10 -9.89
CA ARG A 151 -12.86 10.54 -8.71
C ARG A 151 -12.20 10.17 -7.38
N GLN A 152 -11.58 9.00 -7.32
CA GLN A 152 -10.81 8.55 -6.15
C GLN A 152 -9.59 9.42 -5.91
N LEU A 153 -8.90 9.83 -6.98
CA LEU A 153 -7.76 10.75 -6.89
C LEU A 153 -8.16 12.14 -6.42
N LEU A 154 -9.23 12.70 -6.96
CA LEU A 154 -9.76 14.00 -6.50
C LEU A 154 -10.04 13.95 -4.99
N ARG A 155 -10.69 12.90 -4.51
CA ARG A 155 -10.94 12.72 -3.09
C ARG A 155 -9.67 12.60 -2.26
N LEU A 156 -8.63 11.95 -2.78
CA LEU A 156 -7.33 11.89 -2.12
C LEU A 156 -6.67 13.26 -2.07
N THR A 157 -6.64 13.98 -3.19
CA THR A 157 -6.01 15.31 -3.25
C THR A 157 -6.73 16.33 -2.37
N ASP A 158 -8.07 16.35 -2.39
CA ASP A 158 -8.87 17.19 -1.48
C ASP A 158 -8.57 16.90 -0.01
N TYR A 159 -8.46 15.61 0.35
CA TYR A 159 -8.08 15.21 1.71
C TYR A 159 -6.69 15.70 2.09
N LEU A 160 -5.71 15.56 1.20
CA LEU A 160 -4.33 16.01 1.46
C LEU A 160 -4.25 17.53 1.59
N GLU A 161 -4.97 18.27 0.75
CA GLU A 161 -5.05 19.74 0.83
C GLU A 161 -5.74 20.20 2.12
N GLU A 162 -6.80 19.52 2.55
CA GLU A 162 -7.47 19.83 3.80
C GLU A 162 -6.55 19.55 5.00
N LYS A 163 -5.86 18.42 5.02
CA LYS A 163 -4.85 18.11 6.04
C LYS A 163 -3.74 19.15 6.07
N GLN A 164 -3.28 19.64 4.92
CA GLN A 164 -2.28 20.68 4.84
C GLN A 164 -2.80 22.00 5.41
N ARG A 165 -4.05 22.39 5.10
CA ARG A 165 -4.69 23.61 5.65
C ARG A 165 -4.86 23.56 7.15
N GLN A 166 -5.35 22.45 7.70
CA GLN A 166 -5.56 22.27 9.14
C GLN A 166 -4.26 22.33 9.94
N ARG A 167 -3.15 22.01 9.31
CA ARG A 167 -1.84 21.85 9.94
C ARG A 167 -0.84 22.92 9.54
N GLN A 168 -1.28 24.15 9.25
CA GLN A 168 -0.42 25.26 8.82
C GLN A 168 0.89 25.46 9.60
N VAL A 169 1.00 24.89 10.81
CA VAL A 169 2.19 24.95 11.67
C VAL A 169 3.06 23.70 11.60
N HIS A 170 2.54 22.55 11.15
CA HIS A 170 3.24 21.25 11.33
C HIS A 170 3.48 20.42 10.06
N TRP A 171 2.85 20.72 8.93
CA TRP A 171 3.00 19.89 7.72
C TRP A 171 4.00 20.48 6.72
N HIS A 172 5.24 20.65 7.17
CA HIS A 172 6.34 21.05 6.30
C HIS A 172 6.92 19.87 5.47
N VAL A 173 6.35 18.66 5.63
CA VAL A 173 6.87 17.42 5.03
C VAL A 173 5.83 16.83 4.09
N PRO A 174 6.02 16.91 2.75
CA PRO A 174 5.10 16.28 1.80
C PRO A 174 5.05 14.75 1.97
N PRO A 175 3.88 14.09 1.73
CA PRO A 175 3.72 12.67 2.00
C PRO A 175 4.52 11.77 1.06
N ILE A 176 5.02 10.66 1.58
CA ILE A 176 5.39 9.48 0.77
C ILE A 176 4.08 8.79 0.40
N LEU A 177 3.85 8.55 -0.90
CA LEU A 177 2.68 7.81 -1.34
C LEU A 177 3.12 6.49 -1.96
N CYS A 178 2.44 5.41 -1.61
CA CYS A 178 2.68 4.09 -2.17
C CYS A 178 1.38 3.30 -2.31
N GLY A 179 1.41 2.24 -3.11
CA GLY A 179 0.26 1.36 -3.26
C GLY A 179 0.04 0.84 -4.67
N ASP A 180 -1.11 0.19 -4.83
CA ASP A 180 -1.60 -0.31 -6.10
C ASP A 180 -2.55 0.73 -6.74
N LEU A 181 -2.07 1.37 -7.79
CA LEU A 181 -2.84 2.38 -8.52
C LEU A 181 -3.74 1.78 -9.59
N ASN A 182 -3.63 0.48 -9.85
CA ASN A 182 -4.40 -0.22 -10.89
C ASN A 182 -4.36 0.47 -12.26
N ASN A 183 -3.31 1.27 -12.49
CA ASN A 183 -3.10 2.03 -13.70
C ASN A 183 -1.71 1.80 -14.26
N PRO A 184 -1.58 1.25 -15.47
CA PRO A 184 -0.28 1.11 -16.12
C PRO A 184 0.39 2.46 -16.35
N SER A 185 1.68 2.56 -15.99
CA SER A 185 2.46 3.80 -16.10
C SER A 185 2.56 4.40 -17.52
N HIS A 186 2.31 3.58 -18.56
CA HIS A 186 2.37 4.02 -19.96
C HIS A 186 1.06 4.68 -20.45
N ARG A 187 0.01 4.74 -19.63
CA ARG A 187 -1.26 5.40 -19.97
C ARG A 187 -1.42 6.70 -19.19
N PRO A 188 -1.78 7.82 -19.84
CA PRO A 188 -2.11 9.07 -19.16
C PRO A 188 -3.44 8.89 -18.39
N ASP A 189 -3.33 8.47 -17.15
CA ASP A 189 -4.46 8.19 -16.24
C ASP A 189 -4.03 8.60 -14.82
N ALA A 190 -4.48 7.89 -13.82
CA ALA A 190 -4.29 8.15 -12.40
C ALA A 190 -2.83 8.40 -11.99
N THR A 191 -1.89 7.60 -12.51
CA THR A 191 -0.46 7.75 -12.17
C THR A 191 0.10 9.09 -12.66
N ALA A 192 -0.23 9.50 -13.89
CA ALA A 192 0.20 10.78 -14.44
C ALA A 192 -0.42 11.95 -13.66
N SER A 193 -1.73 11.88 -13.36
CA SER A 193 -2.42 12.92 -12.59
C SER A 193 -1.87 13.08 -11.18
N LEU A 194 -1.52 11.98 -10.50
CA LEU A 194 -0.84 12.05 -9.21
C LEU A 194 0.55 12.65 -9.32
N PHE A 195 1.30 12.27 -10.34
CA PHE A 195 2.62 12.83 -10.56
C PHE A 195 2.56 14.34 -10.82
N ASP A 196 1.60 14.80 -11.64
CA ASP A 196 1.37 16.23 -11.91
C ASP A 196 0.96 16.97 -10.64
N TYR A 197 0.07 16.39 -9.83
CA TYR A 197 -0.32 16.97 -8.54
C TYR A 197 0.89 17.15 -7.62
N PHE A 198 1.66 16.10 -7.41
CA PHE A 198 2.81 16.18 -6.51
C PHE A 198 3.94 17.05 -7.05
N SER A 199 4.10 17.17 -8.37
CA SER A 199 5.11 18.04 -8.99
C SER A 199 4.89 19.52 -8.65
N ARG A 200 3.66 19.93 -8.30
CA ARG A 200 3.35 21.29 -7.81
C ARG A 200 3.88 21.53 -6.39
N HIS A 201 4.09 20.47 -5.62
CA HIS A 201 4.60 20.50 -4.24
C HIS A 201 6.10 20.14 -4.13
N GLY A 202 6.81 20.04 -5.27
CA GLY A 202 8.22 19.75 -5.35
C GLY A 202 8.56 18.62 -6.33
N SER A 203 9.86 18.34 -6.52
CA SER A 203 10.33 17.33 -7.46
C SER A 203 10.17 15.93 -6.87
N TYR A 204 9.02 15.32 -7.03
CA TYR A 204 8.80 13.93 -6.67
C TYR A 204 9.50 12.96 -7.62
N THR A 205 9.94 11.82 -7.10
CA THR A 205 10.45 10.71 -7.90
C THR A 205 9.50 9.52 -7.85
N LEU A 206 9.27 8.89 -9.01
CA LEU A 206 8.39 7.73 -9.16
C LEU A 206 9.18 6.43 -9.24
N HIS A 207 8.80 5.44 -8.44
CA HIS A 207 9.38 4.11 -8.40
C HIS A 207 8.29 3.03 -8.52
N PRO A 208 8.51 1.95 -9.31
CA PRO A 208 9.66 1.71 -10.17
C PRO A 208 9.71 2.68 -11.36
N ALA A 209 10.88 2.79 -11.96
CA ALA A 209 11.06 3.55 -13.20
C ALA A 209 10.24 2.95 -14.34
N SER A 210 9.99 3.74 -15.38
CA SER A 210 9.28 3.30 -16.58
C SER A 210 9.92 2.02 -17.17
N GLY A 211 9.06 1.11 -17.64
CA GLY A 211 9.47 -0.18 -18.20
C GLY A 211 9.64 -1.32 -17.18
N VAL A 212 9.61 -1.04 -15.88
CA VAL A 212 9.69 -2.07 -14.84
C VAL A 212 8.29 -2.44 -14.34
N ASN A 213 7.85 -3.65 -14.63
CA ASN A 213 6.50 -4.13 -14.40
C ASN A 213 6.35 -4.93 -13.09
N THR A 214 5.15 -4.86 -12.48
CA THR A 214 4.81 -5.53 -11.21
C THR A 214 3.72 -6.60 -11.35
N TYR A 215 2.91 -6.53 -12.41
CA TYR A 215 1.73 -7.39 -12.61
C TYR A 215 1.64 -7.95 -14.05
N PRO A 216 1.14 -9.18 -14.29
CA PRO A 216 0.98 -10.24 -13.31
C PRO A 216 2.33 -10.83 -12.89
N SER A 217 2.43 -11.29 -11.64
CA SER A 217 3.70 -11.72 -11.03
C SER A 217 4.50 -12.76 -11.82
N PRO A 218 3.90 -13.80 -12.44
CA PRO A 218 4.67 -14.78 -13.22
C PRO A 218 5.40 -14.16 -14.41
N TRP A 219 4.69 -13.34 -15.20
CA TRP A 219 5.20 -12.63 -16.39
C TRP A 219 4.69 -11.20 -16.42
N PRO A 220 5.38 -10.27 -15.73
CA PRO A 220 4.87 -8.92 -15.57
C PRO A 220 4.81 -8.16 -16.91
N ARG A 221 3.66 -7.56 -17.18
CA ARG A 221 3.39 -6.76 -18.38
C ARG A 221 2.90 -5.35 -18.06
N ARG A 222 2.60 -5.07 -16.78
CA ARG A 222 2.09 -3.78 -16.30
C ARG A 222 2.80 -3.39 -15.02
N ALA A 223 3.10 -2.10 -14.87
CA ALA A 223 3.46 -1.51 -13.59
C ALA A 223 2.16 -0.96 -12.98
N LEU A 224 1.70 -1.53 -11.89
CA LEU A 224 0.49 -1.12 -11.17
C LEU A 224 0.81 -0.62 -9.76
N ASP A 225 1.93 -1.09 -9.19
CA ASP A 225 2.35 -0.83 -7.82
C ASP A 225 3.49 0.20 -7.83
N PHE A 226 3.35 1.29 -7.07
CA PHE A 226 4.27 2.42 -7.12
C PHE A 226 4.60 2.96 -5.74
N VAL A 227 5.74 3.65 -5.66
CA VAL A 227 6.15 4.52 -4.56
C VAL A 227 6.53 5.88 -5.13
N PHE A 228 5.88 6.93 -4.67
CA PHE A 228 6.21 8.33 -4.97
C PHE A 228 6.98 8.88 -3.77
N LEU A 229 8.20 9.32 -4.01
CA LEU A 229 9.08 9.89 -3.00
C LEU A 229 9.19 11.40 -3.15
N PRO A 230 8.93 12.16 -2.08
CA PRO A 230 9.12 13.60 -2.06
C PRO A 230 10.60 14.00 -2.08
N PRO A 231 10.94 15.28 -2.35
CA PRO A 231 12.31 15.76 -2.55
C PRO A 231 13.28 15.51 -1.40
N TYR A 232 12.78 15.43 -0.16
CA TYR A 232 13.62 15.13 1.00
C TYR A 232 14.03 13.66 1.09
N CYS A 233 13.43 12.77 0.29
CA CYS A 233 13.86 11.38 0.15
C CYS A 233 14.94 11.29 -0.94
N ILE A 234 16.18 11.22 -0.52
CA ILE A 234 17.34 11.24 -1.41
C ILE A 234 17.99 9.87 -1.57
N ARG A 235 18.82 9.70 -2.61
CA ARG A 235 19.59 8.47 -2.91
C ARG A 235 18.70 7.23 -3.04
N ALA A 236 17.52 7.40 -3.63
CA ALA A 236 16.55 6.32 -3.77
C ALA A 236 17.06 5.19 -4.69
N ARG A 237 16.82 3.94 -4.26
CA ARG A 237 17.06 2.74 -5.06
C ARG A 237 15.83 1.88 -5.01
N CYS A 238 15.33 1.46 -6.18
CA CYS A 238 14.15 0.62 -6.30
C CYS A 238 14.49 -0.79 -6.77
N ARG A 239 13.77 -1.77 -6.24
CA ARG A 239 13.78 -3.16 -6.71
C ARG A 239 12.36 -3.72 -6.72
N VAL A 240 11.94 -4.28 -7.84
CA VAL A 240 10.73 -5.11 -7.93
C VAL A 240 11.12 -6.55 -7.61
N ILE A 241 10.51 -7.11 -6.60
CA ILE A 241 10.91 -8.40 -6.02
C ILE A 241 10.17 -9.54 -6.73
N ARG A 242 10.90 -10.42 -7.39
CA ARG A 242 10.32 -11.60 -8.03
C ARG A 242 9.79 -12.58 -6.97
N THR A 243 8.48 -12.85 -7.04
CA THR A 243 7.79 -13.80 -6.16
C THR A 243 6.53 -14.32 -6.84
N LEU A 244 6.02 -15.47 -6.40
CA LEU A 244 4.73 -16.04 -6.80
C LEU A 244 3.75 -16.12 -5.62
N LEU A 245 4.02 -15.37 -4.56
CA LEU A 245 3.19 -15.35 -3.34
C LEU A 245 1.92 -14.51 -3.50
N SER A 246 1.86 -13.68 -4.54
CA SER A 246 0.70 -12.92 -4.99
C SER A 246 0.75 -12.82 -6.52
N ASP A 247 -0.33 -12.39 -7.14
CA ASP A 247 -0.35 -11.99 -8.56
C ASP A 247 0.31 -10.62 -8.79
N HIS A 248 0.67 -9.88 -7.73
CA HIS A 248 1.52 -8.70 -7.77
C HIS A 248 2.94 -9.00 -7.27
N ARG A 249 3.92 -8.24 -7.75
CA ARG A 249 5.29 -8.24 -7.24
C ARG A 249 5.49 -7.08 -6.27
N PRO A 250 6.06 -7.31 -5.07
CA PRO A 250 6.39 -6.23 -4.15
C PRO A 250 7.37 -5.24 -4.77
N VAL A 251 7.17 -3.97 -4.50
CA VAL A 251 8.11 -2.90 -4.83
C VAL A 251 8.82 -2.48 -3.54
N LEU A 252 10.12 -2.68 -3.49
CA LEU A 252 10.99 -2.23 -2.41
C LEU A 252 11.72 -0.96 -2.87
N VAL A 253 11.59 0.10 -2.10
CA VAL A 253 12.38 1.33 -2.29
C VAL A 253 13.19 1.62 -1.04
N GLU A 254 14.49 1.85 -1.24
CA GLU A 254 15.45 2.21 -0.22
C GLU A 254 15.91 3.64 -0.48
N PHE A 255 15.88 4.50 0.55
CA PHE A 255 16.22 5.92 0.44
C PHE A 255 16.80 6.44 1.76
N SER A 256 17.33 7.66 1.74
CA SER A 256 17.73 8.41 2.95
C SER A 256 16.89 9.67 3.08
N ILE A 257 16.64 10.11 4.31
CA ILE A 257 15.98 11.39 4.59
C ILE A 257 17.05 12.47 4.74
N ALA A 258 16.87 13.56 4.00
CA ALA A 258 17.73 14.75 4.08
C ALA A 258 17.38 15.62 5.28
#